data_f663fc771c78b94baedce7ac9946fc7f
#
_entry.id   f663fc771c78b94baedce7ac9946fc7f
#
_cell.length_a   1.000
_cell.length_b   1.000
_cell.length_c   1.000
_cell.angle_alpha   90.00
_cell.angle_beta   90.00
_cell.angle_gamma   90.00
#
_symmetry.space_group_name_H-M   'P 1'
#
loop_
_entity.id
_entity.type
_entity.pdbx_description
1 polymer ?
#
loop_
_entity_poly.entity_id
_entity_poly.type
_entity_poly.pdbx_seq_one_letter_code
_entity_poly.pdbx_strand_id
1 'polypeptide(L)'
;MNQQSGIGGYRAGAMPHNVQKIIAGSVEADNLPPKVDMRKFLSPVETQIGNSCVANALTGAYEYLANRALGSAEDVSRLFVYYNARALEGMQADDCGSVMSHAIESLKRYGACSEKAWPNNPDKITKQPPREAYIEASKFKIKEAQYLETDLDAWRHTLAQGYPIAFALNTFESFDEAMRSKGRVPMPKRSDNVRASHGWHAMLCVGYSDPDQMFIIRNSWSERWGDKGYAYIPYDYVMNPDYNGHDSWTVKAVSGLDFSEEVSSDDESSNFNTEGMLVIVEFTILVEDPDDFANQLEFICQDFSNQDDDYFFDYDFEEQEGGCFTLTFRGFEINTDRPDEFVDELDAFCQEYAIEGDYGFKVQQEEV
;
A
#
# COMPACT_ATOMS: atom_id res chain seq x y z
N MET A 1 -18.64 13.05 -18.64
CA MET A 1 -17.92 11.81 -18.98
C MET A 1 -18.53 10.72 -18.12
N ASN A 2 -19.19 9.72 -18.74
CA ASN A 2 -19.89 8.66 -18.01
C ASN A 2 -18.84 7.74 -17.37
N GLN A 3 -18.77 7.72 -16.05
CA GLN A 3 -18.16 6.64 -15.29
C GLN A 3 -19.01 5.38 -15.52
N GLN A 4 -18.62 4.54 -16.46
CA GLN A 4 -19.08 3.17 -16.48
C GLN A 4 -18.35 2.47 -15.31
N SER A 5 -19.11 2.18 -14.26
CA SER A 5 -18.72 1.29 -13.18
C SER A 5 -18.59 -0.14 -13.77
N GLY A 6 -17.45 -0.42 -14.39
CA GLY A 6 -17.06 -1.78 -14.72
C GLY A 6 -16.78 -2.52 -13.41
N ILE A 7 -17.26 -3.75 -13.29
CA ILE A 7 -16.93 -4.68 -12.20
C ILE A 7 -15.42 -5.00 -12.32
N GLY A 8 -14.58 -4.23 -11.66
CA GLY A 8 -13.13 -4.38 -11.67
C GLY A 8 -12.56 -4.09 -10.29
N GLY A 9 -11.51 -4.81 -9.91
CA GLY A 9 -10.84 -4.62 -8.62
C GLY A 9 -10.04 -3.32 -8.51
N TYR A 10 -9.74 -2.65 -9.62
CA TYR A 10 -9.13 -1.32 -9.65
C TYR A 10 -10.21 -0.25 -9.79
N ARG A 11 -10.08 0.80 -8.99
CA ARG A 11 -10.86 2.04 -9.05
C ARG A 11 -9.93 3.21 -9.29
N ALA A 12 -10.28 4.07 -10.25
CA ALA A 12 -9.55 5.30 -10.46
C ALA A 12 -9.81 6.27 -9.29
N GLY A 13 -8.73 6.84 -8.75
CA GLY A 13 -8.77 7.84 -7.69
C GLY A 13 -8.17 9.17 -8.11
N ALA A 14 -8.32 10.18 -7.27
CA ALA A 14 -7.60 11.44 -7.43
C ALA A 14 -6.12 11.23 -7.08
N MET A 15 -5.24 11.88 -7.83
CA MET A 15 -3.82 11.86 -7.48
C MET A 15 -3.58 12.76 -6.27
N PRO A 16 -2.86 12.28 -5.23
CA PRO A 16 -2.50 13.12 -4.10
C PRO A 16 -1.65 14.33 -4.52
N HIS A 17 -1.82 15.46 -3.83
CA HIS A 17 -1.20 16.72 -4.22
C HIS A 17 0.33 16.77 -4.05
N ASN A 18 0.89 16.04 -3.08
CA ASN A 18 2.30 16.11 -2.68
C ASN A 18 3.07 14.81 -2.99
N VAL A 19 2.89 14.25 -4.18
CA VAL A 19 3.54 13.00 -4.58
C VAL A 19 4.80 13.29 -5.39
N GLN A 20 5.90 12.62 -5.06
CA GLN A 20 7.07 12.58 -5.93
C GLN A 20 6.72 11.89 -7.24
N LYS A 21 7.12 12.50 -8.37
CA LYS A 21 6.77 12.02 -9.70
C LYS A 21 8.01 11.76 -10.53
N ILE A 22 8.01 10.64 -11.24
CA ILE A 22 8.90 10.40 -12.38
C ILE A 22 8.11 10.77 -13.63
N ILE A 23 8.47 11.91 -14.23
CA ILE A 23 7.78 12.47 -15.40
C ILE A 23 8.43 12.00 -16.70
N ALA A 24 7.64 11.97 -17.77
CA ALA A 24 8.12 11.67 -19.12
C ALA A 24 9.29 12.58 -19.52
N GLY A 25 10.32 11.99 -20.12
CA GLY A 25 11.52 12.72 -20.56
C GLY A 25 12.44 13.22 -19.44
N SER A 26 12.17 12.90 -18.16
CA SER A 26 13.04 13.27 -17.03
C SER A 26 14.24 12.33 -16.84
N VAL A 27 14.28 11.21 -17.54
CA VAL A 27 15.32 10.19 -17.46
C VAL A 27 15.99 9.97 -18.81
N GLU A 28 17.31 9.81 -18.80
CA GLU A 28 18.05 9.42 -19.99
C GLU A 28 17.91 7.91 -20.22
N ALA A 29 17.39 7.52 -21.38
CA ALA A 29 17.22 6.12 -21.76
C ALA A 29 18.52 5.48 -22.29
N ASP A 30 19.59 6.25 -22.42
CA ASP A 30 20.86 5.78 -22.96
C ASP A 30 21.53 4.78 -22.01
N ASN A 31 21.91 3.62 -22.57
CA ASN A 31 22.59 2.53 -21.89
C ASN A 31 21.74 1.68 -20.92
N LEU A 32 20.41 1.65 -21.05
CA LEU A 32 19.62 0.68 -20.34
C LEU A 32 19.89 -0.76 -20.80
N PRO A 33 19.88 -1.76 -19.91
CA PRO A 33 20.01 -3.16 -20.32
C PRO A 33 18.83 -3.52 -21.26
N PRO A 34 19.07 -4.31 -22.32
CA PRO A 34 18.00 -4.65 -23.27
C PRO A 34 16.92 -5.57 -22.67
N LYS A 35 17.16 -6.08 -21.47
CA LYS A 35 16.22 -6.93 -20.74
C LYS A 35 16.43 -6.82 -19.24
N VAL A 36 15.31 -6.72 -18.53
CA VAL A 36 15.24 -6.80 -17.05
C VAL A 36 14.22 -7.88 -16.69
N ASP A 37 14.55 -8.73 -15.73
CA ASP A 37 13.66 -9.79 -15.23
C ASP A 37 13.86 -9.97 -13.72
N MET A 38 12.90 -9.53 -12.95
CA MET A 38 12.96 -9.52 -11.49
C MET A 38 12.35 -10.76 -10.83
N ARG A 39 11.82 -11.70 -11.62
CA ARG A 39 11.05 -12.85 -11.12
C ARG A 39 11.80 -13.71 -10.10
N LYS A 40 13.13 -13.72 -10.14
CA LYS A 40 13.97 -14.50 -9.18
C LYS A 40 13.81 -14.07 -7.71
N PHE A 41 13.33 -12.85 -7.47
CA PHE A 41 13.12 -12.31 -6.12
C PHE A 41 11.64 -12.26 -5.73
N LEU A 42 10.75 -12.77 -6.56
CA LEU A 42 9.31 -12.74 -6.31
C LEU A 42 8.83 -14.07 -5.71
N SER A 43 7.91 -13.98 -4.77
CA SER A 43 7.16 -15.11 -4.24
C SER A 43 6.32 -15.79 -5.34
N PRO A 44 5.85 -17.02 -5.17
CA PRO A 44 4.87 -17.64 -6.05
C PRO A 44 3.66 -16.73 -6.27
N VAL A 45 3.02 -16.84 -7.45
CA VAL A 45 1.85 -16.00 -7.77
C VAL A 45 0.60 -16.56 -7.11
N GLU A 46 -0.03 -15.75 -6.27
CA GLU A 46 -1.23 -16.12 -5.55
C GLU A 46 -2.50 -16.02 -6.40
N THR A 47 -3.60 -16.46 -5.82
CA THR A 47 -4.93 -16.22 -6.34
C THR A 47 -5.60 -15.10 -5.55
N GLN A 48 -5.84 -13.96 -6.17
CA GLN A 48 -6.59 -12.90 -5.52
C GLN A 48 -7.98 -13.36 -5.13
N ILE A 49 -8.48 -12.82 -4.04
CA ILE A 49 -9.84 -13.02 -3.58
C ILE A 49 -10.64 -11.74 -3.83
N GLY A 50 -11.83 -11.87 -4.41
CA GLY A 50 -12.68 -10.74 -4.74
C GLY A 50 -11.99 -9.72 -5.63
N ASN A 51 -12.20 -8.44 -5.35
CA ASN A 51 -11.70 -7.32 -6.12
C ASN A 51 -10.36 -6.74 -5.58
N SER A 52 -9.48 -7.58 -5.01
CA SER A 52 -8.25 -7.17 -4.32
C SER A 52 -7.00 -7.00 -5.21
N CYS A 53 -7.15 -6.81 -6.53
CA CYS A 53 -6.01 -6.76 -7.46
C CYS A 53 -4.99 -5.66 -7.12
N VAL A 54 -5.43 -4.48 -6.67
CA VAL A 54 -4.55 -3.38 -6.25
C VAL A 54 -3.66 -3.81 -5.08
N ALA A 55 -4.26 -4.40 -4.05
CA ALA A 55 -3.52 -4.91 -2.91
C ALA A 55 -2.52 -6.01 -3.33
N ASN A 56 -2.91 -6.94 -4.22
CA ASN A 56 -2.00 -7.97 -4.75
C ASN A 56 -0.81 -7.38 -5.50
N ALA A 57 -1.01 -6.34 -6.31
CA ALA A 57 0.08 -5.68 -7.03
C ALA A 57 1.07 -5.00 -6.06
N LEU A 58 0.57 -4.25 -5.08
CA LEU A 58 1.42 -3.52 -4.13
C LEU A 58 2.10 -4.43 -3.11
N THR A 59 1.43 -5.46 -2.60
CA THR A 59 2.07 -6.45 -1.71
C THR A 59 3.15 -7.24 -2.46
N GLY A 60 2.93 -7.57 -3.74
CA GLY A 60 3.97 -8.19 -4.57
C GLY A 60 5.19 -7.31 -4.75
N ALA A 61 5.03 -5.98 -4.90
CA ALA A 61 6.14 -5.04 -4.93
C ALA A 61 6.88 -4.99 -3.59
N TYR A 62 6.13 -4.98 -2.49
CA TYR A 62 6.67 -5.01 -1.13
C TYR A 62 7.51 -6.27 -0.88
N GLU A 63 6.94 -7.46 -1.15
CA GLU A 63 7.62 -8.74 -0.99
C GLU A 63 8.90 -8.86 -1.83
N TYR A 64 8.85 -8.31 -3.05
CA TYR A 64 10.04 -8.24 -3.91
C TYR A 64 11.17 -7.46 -3.24
N LEU A 65 10.87 -6.28 -2.68
CA LEU A 65 11.87 -5.45 -2.01
C LEU A 65 12.43 -6.17 -0.77
N ALA A 66 11.57 -6.76 0.05
CA ALA A 66 11.96 -7.52 1.22
C ALA A 66 12.84 -8.73 0.86
N ASN A 67 12.47 -9.51 -0.16
CA ASN A 67 13.27 -10.63 -0.65
C ASN A 67 14.63 -10.17 -1.20
N ARG A 68 14.68 -9.04 -1.87
CA ARG A 68 15.91 -8.49 -2.41
C ARG A 68 16.87 -8.05 -1.31
N ALA A 69 16.34 -7.45 -0.23
CA ALA A 69 17.15 -6.94 0.88
C ALA A 69 17.60 -8.05 1.85
N LEU A 70 16.70 -8.96 2.19
CA LEU A 70 16.91 -9.93 3.26
C LEU A 70 17.19 -11.35 2.75
N GLY A 71 17.12 -11.58 1.44
CA GLY A 71 17.23 -12.91 0.83
C GLY A 71 16.02 -13.83 1.06
N SER A 72 15.09 -13.43 1.88
CA SER A 72 13.79 -14.10 2.10
C SER A 72 12.76 -13.10 2.61
N ALA A 73 11.50 -13.27 2.24
CA ALA A 73 10.38 -12.53 2.82
C ALA A 73 9.24 -13.49 3.16
N GLU A 74 8.50 -13.16 4.20
CA GLU A 74 7.21 -13.79 4.46
C GLU A 74 6.15 -13.21 3.50
N ASP A 75 5.15 -14.02 3.18
CA ASP A 75 4.01 -13.55 2.38
C ASP A 75 3.23 -12.49 3.17
N VAL A 76 2.96 -11.37 2.54
CA VAL A 76 2.28 -10.22 3.12
C VAL A 76 0.77 -10.32 2.89
N SER A 77 -0.02 -9.97 3.89
CA SER A 77 -1.48 -10.07 3.82
C SER A 77 -2.10 -9.09 2.82
N ARG A 78 -2.62 -9.64 1.72
CA ARG A 78 -3.36 -8.91 0.69
C ARG A 78 -4.65 -8.32 1.22
N LEU A 79 -5.35 -9.08 2.06
CA LEU A 79 -6.64 -8.64 2.61
C LEU A 79 -6.49 -7.58 3.70
N PHE A 80 -5.36 -7.52 4.41
CA PHE A 80 -5.05 -6.41 5.30
C PHE A 80 -4.95 -5.09 4.54
N VAL A 81 -4.13 -5.06 3.48
CA VAL A 81 -3.98 -3.87 2.62
C VAL A 81 -5.30 -3.53 1.92
N TYR A 82 -6.03 -4.52 1.43
CA TYR A 82 -7.30 -4.32 0.75
C TYR A 82 -8.39 -3.75 1.65
N TYR A 83 -8.48 -4.23 2.91
CA TYR A 83 -9.42 -3.68 3.89
C TYR A 83 -9.11 -2.22 4.19
N ASN A 84 -7.86 -1.93 4.56
CA ASN A 84 -7.43 -0.60 4.97
C ASN A 84 -7.50 0.43 3.83
N ALA A 85 -7.15 0.04 2.60
CA ALA A 85 -7.31 0.92 1.43
C ALA A 85 -8.77 1.37 1.21
N ARG A 86 -9.75 0.47 1.46
CA ARG A 86 -11.18 0.81 1.35
C ARG A 86 -11.68 1.58 2.58
N ALA A 87 -11.11 1.32 3.75
CA ALA A 87 -11.47 2.02 4.98
C ALA A 87 -11.18 3.52 4.90
N LEU A 88 -10.14 3.94 4.16
CA LEU A 88 -9.85 5.35 3.89
C LEU A 88 -10.97 6.09 3.12
N GLU A 89 -11.91 5.35 2.53
CA GLU A 89 -13.08 5.89 1.84
C GLU A 89 -14.41 5.49 2.51
N GLY A 90 -14.38 4.85 3.69
CA GLY A 90 -15.58 4.31 4.34
C GLY A 90 -16.24 3.15 3.58
N MET A 91 -15.51 2.47 2.66
CA MET A 91 -16.05 1.43 1.77
C MET A 91 -15.62 0.01 2.15
N GLN A 92 -15.09 -0.19 3.33
CA GLN A 92 -14.56 -1.49 3.81
C GLN A 92 -15.63 -2.58 3.95
N ALA A 93 -16.91 -2.19 4.04
CA ALA A 93 -18.04 -3.13 4.13
C ALA A 93 -18.37 -3.82 2.81
N ASP A 94 -17.82 -3.33 1.67
CA ASP A 94 -18.13 -3.82 0.33
C ASP A 94 -16.89 -4.35 -0.38
N ASP A 95 -17.03 -5.40 -1.20
CA ASP A 95 -16.00 -5.87 -2.12
C ASP A 95 -16.03 -5.07 -3.44
N CYS A 96 -15.73 -3.77 -3.35
CA CYS A 96 -15.89 -2.81 -4.45
C CYS A 96 -14.60 -2.47 -5.20
N GLY A 97 -13.48 -3.15 -4.89
CA GLY A 97 -12.16 -2.76 -5.37
C GLY A 97 -11.56 -1.60 -4.58
N SER A 98 -10.34 -1.19 -4.92
CA SER A 98 -9.64 -0.10 -4.24
C SER A 98 -8.92 0.84 -5.20
N VAL A 99 -8.55 2.00 -4.70
CA VAL A 99 -7.74 3.02 -5.37
C VAL A 99 -6.27 2.75 -5.07
N MET A 100 -5.38 2.92 -6.05
CA MET A 100 -3.95 2.65 -5.88
C MET A 100 -3.32 3.56 -4.81
N SER A 101 -3.62 4.86 -4.85
CA SER A 101 -3.11 5.82 -3.87
C SER A 101 -3.57 5.52 -2.43
N HIS A 102 -4.81 5.04 -2.24
CA HIS A 102 -5.29 4.64 -0.92
C HIS A 102 -4.62 3.37 -0.39
N ALA A 103 -4.31 2.42 -1.26
CA ALA A 103 -3.56 1.25 -0.85
C ALA A 103 -2.10 1.60 -0.46
N ILE A 104 -1.47 2.56 -1.16
CA ILE A 104 -0.17 3.10 -0.79
C ILE A 104 -0.26 3.85 0.55
N GLU A 105 -1.28 4.68 0.71
CA GLU A 105 -1.50 5.41 1.96
C GLU A 105 -1.73 4.45 3.13
N SER A 106 -2.51 3.37 2.94
CA SER A 106 -2.68 2.35 3.96
C SER A 106 -1.37 1.65 4.34
N LEU A 107 -0.48 1.40 3.35
CA LEU A 107 0.83 0.82 3.58
C LEU A 107 1.80 1.79 4.27
N LYS A 108 1.67 3.09 4.06
CA LYS A 108 2.40 4.12 4.79
C LYS A 108 1.89 4.25 6.23
N ARG A 109 0.58 4.31 6.40
CA ARG A 109 -0.07 4.54 7.68
C ARG A 109 0.00 3.33 8.60
N TYR A 110 -0.39 2.16 8.10
CA TYR A 110 -0.53 0.94 8.90
C TYR A 110 0.58 -0.09 8.65
N GLY A 111 1.28 0.00 7.51
CA GLY A 111 2.24 -1.02 7.10
C GLY A 111 1.59 -2.27 6.52
N ALA A 112 2.27 -3.40 6.66
CA ALA A 112 1.84 -4.68 6.12
C ALA A 112 2.14 -5.82 7.11
N CYS A 113 1.10 -6.55 7.56
CA CYS A 113 1.26 -7.75 8.36
C CYS A 113 1.47 -8.99 7.49
N SER A 114 1.92 -10.09 8.10
CA SER A 114 2.07 -11.37 7.40
C SER A 114 0.72 -11.97 7.02
N GLU A 115 0.74 -12.80 5.97
CA GLU A 115 -0.41 -13.61 5.55
C GLU A 115 -0.88 -14.56 6.67
N LYS A 116 0.02 -14.92 7.60
CA LYS A 116 -0.30 -15.72 8.77
C LYS A 116 -1.15 -14.95 9.79
N ALA A 117 -0.86 -13.67 10.02
CA ALA A 117 -1.62 -12.83 10.95
C ALA A 117 -3.03 -12.53 10.41
N TRP A 118 -3.15 -12.27 9.09
CA TRP A 118 -4.45 -12.03 8.46
C TRP A 118 -4.55 -12.75 7.11
N PRO A 119 -4.97 -14.04 7.11
CA PRO A 119 -4.97 -14.89 5.93
C PRO A 119 -5.92 -14.46 4.81
N ASN A 120 -5.50 -14.74 3.58
CA ASN A 120 -6.28 -14.56 2.35
C ASN A 120 -7.49 -15.54 2.31
N ASN A 121 -8.55 -15.17 3.01
CA ASN A 121 -9.78 -15.96 3.18
C ASN A 121 -11.00 -15.10 2.74
N PRO A 122 -11.88 -15.59 1.84
CA PRO A 122 -13.05 -14.87 1.37
C PRO A 122 -13.93 -14.29 2.48
N ASP A 123 -14.05 -15.00 3.60
CA ASP A 123 -14.86 -14.56 4.74
C ASP A 123 -14.29 -13.34 5.47
N LYS A 124 -13.05 -12.94 5.12
CA LYS A 124 -12.35 -11.79 5.73
C LYS A 124 -12.37 -10.53 4.87
N ILE A 125 -12.90 -10.58 3.65
CA ILE A 125 -12.87 -9.44 2.71
C ILE A 125 -13.41 -8.15 3.35
N THR A 126 -14.51 -8.27 4.11
CA THR A 126 -15.22 -7.12 4.73
C THR A 126 -15.03 -7.07 6.24
N LYS A 127 -14.21 -7.93 6.81
CA LYS A 127 -13.95 -7.93 8.25
C LYS A 127 -12.71 -7.11 8.56
N GLN A 128 -12.80 -6.35 9.63
CA GLN A 128 -11.65 -5.62 10.16
C GLN A 128 -10.58 -6.60 10.63
N PRO A 129 -9.31 -6.38 10.26
CA PRO A 129 -8.19 -7.11 10.83
C PRO A 129 -8.12 -6.94 12.35
N PRO A 130 -7.66 -7.95 13.11
CA PRO A 130 -7.52 -7.83 14.55
C PRO A 130 -6.33 -6.93 14.92
N ARG A 131 -6.33 -6.40 16.14
CA ARG A 131 -5.30 -5.50 16.66
C ARG A 131 -3.88 -6.04 16.47
N GLU A 132 -3.68 -7.33 16.70
CA GLU A 132 -2.38 -7.98 16.57
C GLU A 132 -1.82 -7.88 15.13
N ALA A 133 -2.70 -7.87 14.13
CA ALA A 133 -2.29 -7.68 12.74
C ALA A 133 -1.78 -6.25 12.49
N TYR A 134 -2.39 -5.24 13.12
CA TYR A 134 -1.91 -3.85 13.04
C TYR A 134 -0.58 -3.66 13.79
N ILE A 135 -0.42 -4.24 14.97
CA ILE A 135 0.84 -4.20 15.73
C ILE A 135 1.99 -4.83 14.94
N GLU A 136 1.73 -5.97 14.26
CA GLU A 136 2.74 -6.57 13.39
C GLU A 136 3.03 -5.68 12.18
N ALA A 137 1.99 -5.14 11.56
CA ALA A 137 2.09 -4.33 10.35
C ALA A 137 2.88 -3.02 10.57
N SER A 138 2.74 -2.39 11.74
CA SER A 138 3.37 -1.10 12.04
C SER A 138 4.90 -1.09 11.92
N LYS A 139 5.52 -2.26 12.03
CA LYS A 139 6.98 -2.43 11.88
C LYS A 139 7.46 -2.36 10.43
N PHE A 140 6.56 -2.46 9.47
CA PHE A 140 6.85 -2.66 8.06
C PHE A 140 6.07 -1.68 7.18
N LYS A 141 6.27 -0.39 7.40
CA LYS A 141 5.60 0.68 6.66
C LYS A 141 6.37 1.04 5.39
N ILE A 142 5.66 1.46 4.36
CA ILE A 142 6.29 2.10 3.20
C ILE A 142 6.73 3.51 3.58
N LYS A 143 8.04 3.81 3.43
CA LYS A 143 8.59 5.16 3.65
C LYS A 143 8.50 6.03 2.40
N GLU A 144 8.68 5.43 1.23
CA GLU A 144 8.72 6.17 -0.03
C GLU A 144 8.00 5.41 -1.14
N ALA A 145 7.10 6.10 -1.83
CA ALA A 145 6.48 5.67 -3.07
C ALA A 145 6.45 6.83 -4.06
N GLN A 146 6.70 6.52 -5.34
CA GLN A 146 6.72 7.51 -6.42
C GLN A 146 5.69 7.16 -7.48
N TYR A 147 4.99 8.17 -7.96
CA TYR A 147 4.12 8.05 -9.12
C TYR A 147 4.94 8.10 -10.42
N LEU A 148 4.59 7.27 -11.38
CA LEU A 148 5.19 7.26 -12.71
C LEU A 148 4.16 7.66 -13.76
N GLU A 149 4.54 8.60 -14.63
CA GLU A 149 3.78 8.84 -15.85
C GLU A 149 3.86 7.62 -16.79
N THR A 150 2.85 7.47 -17.65
CA THR A 150 2.82 6.41 -18.66
C THR A 150 3.79 6.76 -19.79
N ASP A 151 5.07 6.48 -19.55
CA ASP A 151 6.19 6.75 -20.44
C ASP A 151 7.13 5.55 -20.50
N LEU A 152 7.46 5.09 -21.70
CA LEU A 152 8.23 3.87 -21.89
C LEU A 152 9.64 3.96 -21.27
N ASP A 153 10.32 5.08 -21.47
CA ASP A 153 11.69 5.24 -20.99
C ASP A 153 11.75 5.40 -19.47
N ALA A 154 10.78 6.14 -18.88
CA ALA A 154 10.63 6.24 -17.43
C ALA A 154 10.38 4.86 -16.79
N TRP A 155 9.54 4.02 -17.41
CA TRP A 155 9.28 2.68 -16.91
C TRP A 155 10.49 1.76 -17.05
N ARG A 156 11.15 1.73 -18.21
CA ARG A 156 12.36 0.94 -18.43
C ARG A 156 13.47 1.34 -17.46
N HIS A 157 13.67 2.64 -17.24
CA HIS A 157 14.65 3.16 -16.30
C HIS A 157 14.35 2.71 -14.86
N THR A 158 13.10 2.86 -14.40
CA THR A 158 12.67 2.43 -13.07
C THR A 158 12.88 0.93 -12.86
N LEU A 159 12.50 0.11 -13.85
CA LEU A 159 12.70 -1.33 -13.82
C LEU A 159 14.19 -1.71 -13.85
N ALA A 160 15.02 -0.98 -14.62
CA ALA A 160 16.48 -1.21 -14.66
C ALA A 160 17.16 -0.88 -13.32
N GLN A 161 16.63 0.09 -12.57
CA GLN A 161 17.06 0.37 -11.20
C GLN A 161 16.62 -0.71 -10.19
N GLY A 162 15.82 -1.67 -10.61
CA GLY A 162 15.35 -2.77 -9.77
C GLY A 162 14.10 -2.45 -8.96
N TYR A 163 13.24 -1.53 -9.42
CA TYR A 163 11.98 -1.20 -8.78
C TYR A 163 10.80 -1.63 -9.64
N PRO A 164 9.95 -2.56 -9.17
CA PRO A 164 8.76 -2.98 -9.88
C PRO A 164 7.69 -1.87 -9.87
N ILE A 165 6.78 -1.92 -10.86
CA ILE A 165 5.78 -0.87 -11.06
C ILE A 165 4.38 -1.47 -10.94
N ALA A 166 3.63 -1.07 -9.91
CA ALA A 166 2.20 -1.36 -9.82
C ALA A 166 1.43 -0.42 -10.74
N PHE A 167 0.52 -0.93 -11.56
CA PHE A 167 -0.21 -0.15 -12.55
C PHE A 167 -1.58 -0.73 -12.84
N ALA A 168 -2.45 0.07 -13.45
CA ALA A 168 -3.78 -0.35 -13.88
C ALA A 168 -3.86 -0.41 -15.41
N LEU A 169 -4.50 -1.46 -15.94
CA LEU A 169 -4.70 -1.67 -17.36
C LEU A 169 -6.15 -2.06 -17.64
N ASN A 170 -6.72 -1.53 -18.73
CA ASN A 170 -7.99 -2.00 -19.24
C ASN A 170 -7.75 -3.32 -20.00
N THR A 171 -8.38 -4.41 -19.55
CA THR A 171 -8.21 -5.75 -20.13
C THR A 171 -9.40 -6.14 -20.99
N PHE A 172 -9.12 -6.78 -22.12
CA PHE A 172 -10.09 -7.22 -23.10
C PHE A 172 -10.24 -8.75 -23.09
N GLU A 173 -11.26 -9.28 -23.74
CA GLU A 173 -11.47 -10.74 -23.82
C GLU A 173 -10.26 -11.48 -24.40
N SER A 174 -9.52 -10.85 -25.33
CA SER A 174 -8.27 -11.38 -25.87
C SER A 174 -7.14 -11.54 -24.84
N PHE A 175 -7.24 -10.90 -23.67
CA PHE A 175 -6.29 -11.08 -22.56
C PHE A 175 -6.23 -12.54 -22.09
N ASP A 176 -7.33 -13.29 -22.24
CA ASP A 176 -7.41 -14.70 -21.87
C ASP A 176 -6.61 -15.63 -22.80
N GLU A 177 -6.15 -15.13 -23.95
CA GLU A 177 -5.25 -15.89 -24.83
C GLU A 177 -3.91 -16.21 -24.14
N ALA A 178 -3.51 -15.44 -23.12
CA ALA A 178 -2.33 -15.72 -22.29
C ALA A 178 -2.32 -17.16 -21.73
N MET A 179 -3.48 -17.74 -21.45
CA MET A 179 -3.62 -19.13 -20.98
C MET A 179 -3.12 -20.16 -21.99
N ARG A 180 -3.21 -19.85 -23.29
CA ARG A 180 -2.87 -20.77 -24.40
C ARG A 180 -1.54 -20.45 -25.04
N SER A 181 -1.04 -19.24 -24.82
CA SER A 181 0.15 -18.68 -25.48
C SER A 181 1.37 -18.60 -24.57
N LYS A 182 1.38 -19.33 -23.43
CA LYS A 182 2.44 -19.25 -22.41
C LYS A 182 2.65 -17.81 -21.95
N GLY A 183 1.57 -17.15 -21.56
CA GLY A 183 1.60 -15.80 -20.98
C GLY A 183 1.61 -14.66 -22.01
N ARG A 184 1.72 -14.90 -23.32
CA ARG A 184 1.72 -13.82 -24.31
C ARG A 184 0.30 -13.27 -24.48
N VAL A 185 0.15 -11.97 -24.20
CA VAL A 185 -1.09 -11.23 -24.41
C VAL A 185 -1.02 -10.51 -25.75
N PRO A 186 -1.99 -10.69 -26.65
CA PRO A 186 -2.01 -9.95 -27.91
C PRO A 186 -2.45 -8.50 -27.71
N MET A 187 -2.16 -7.64 -28.69
CA MET A 187 -2.81 -6.33 -28.80
C MET A 187 -4.33 -6.52 -28.95
N PRO A 188 -5.16 -5.76 -28.18
CA PRO A 188 -6.61 -5.83 -28.35
C PRO A 188 -7.01 -5.35 -29.74
N LYS A 189 -7.99 -6.01 -30.34
CA LYS A 189 -8.59 -5.62 -31.61
C LYS A 189 -9.76 -4.68 -31.35
N ARG A 190 -10.13 -3.87 -32.33
CA ARG A 190 -11.31 -2.97 -32.22
C ARG A 190 -12.63 -3.72 -31.97
N SER A 191 -12.66 -5.01 -32.29
CA SER A 191 -13.83 -5.88 -32.09
C SER A 191 -13.86 -6.53 -30.72
N ASP A 192 -12.78 -6.44 -29.95
CA ASP A 192 -12.69 -7.10 -28.65
C ASP A 192 -13.51 -6.30 -27.62
N ASN A 193 -14.31 -7.01 -26.83
CA ASN A 193 -15.01 -6.40 -25.71
C ASN A 193 -14.06 -6.27 -24.52
N VAL A 194 -14.31 -5.26 -23.70
CA VAL A 194 -13.72 -5.18 -22.36
C VAL A 194 -14.22 -6.39 -21.56
N ARG A 195 -13.34 -6.99 -20.80
CA ARG A 195 -13.70 -8.13 -19.94
C ARG A 195 -14.82 -7.76 -18.99
N ALA A 196 -15.82 -8.62 -18.88
CA ALA A 196 -16.92 -8.43 -17.93
C ALA A 196 -16.49 -8.47 -16.46
N SER A 197 -15.42 -9.26 -16.18
CA SER A 197 -14.77 -9.34 -14.87
C SER A 197 -13.35 -8.80 -14.99
N HIS A 198 -12.96 -7.90 -14.09
CA HIS A 198 -11.63 -7.27 -14.09
C HIS A 198 -11.32 -6.51 -15.40
N GLY A 199 -12.30 -5.81 -15.96
CA GLY A 199 -12.09 -4.95 -17.12
C GLY A 199 -11.01 -3.90 -16.86
N TRP A 200 -11.07 -3.21 -15.73
CA TRP A 200 -9.95 -2.48 -15.17
C TRP A 200 -9.26 -3.35 -14.10
N HIS A 201 -7.99 -3.63 -14.30
CA HIS A 201 -7.22 -4.57 -13.48
C HIS A 201 -5.87 -4.00 -13.11
N ALA A 202 -5.52 -4.12 -11.83
CA ALA A 202 -4.20 -3.73 -11.33
C ALA A 202 -3.26 -4.94 -11.34
N MET A 203 -2.03 -4.73 -11.80
CA MET A 203 -0.97 -5.73 -11.93
C MET A 203 0.39 -5.13 -11.57
N LEU A 204 1.42 -5.98 -11.48
CA LEU A 204 2.78 -5.56 -11.19
C LEU A 204 3.70 -5.81 -12.38
N CYS A 205 4.28 -4.74 -12.93
CA CYS A 205 5.33 -4.84 -13.94
C CYS A 205 6.66 -5.14 -13.25
N VAL A 206 7.30 -6.25 -13.64
CA VAL A 206 8.49 -6.81 -13.00
C VAL A 206 9.66 -6.99 -13.95
N GLY A 207 9.59 -6.39 -15.12
CA GLY A 207 10.65 -6.42 -16.10
C GLY A 207 10.18 -6.08 -17.51
N TYR A 208 11.13 -6.13 -18.42
CA TYR A 208 10.90 -5.87 -19.84
C TYR A 208 11.90 -6.61 -20.73
N SER A 209 11.57 -6.71 -22.02
CA SER A 209 12.44 -7.23 -23.09
C SER A 209 12.31 -6.35 -24.31
N ASP A 210 13.34 -5.57 -24.64
CA ASP A 210 13.39 -4.72 -25.83
C ASP A 210 13.40 -5.55 -27.14
N PRO A 211 14.11 -6.67 -27.24
CA PRO A 211 14.05 -7.54 -28.41
C PRO A 211 12.63 -8.07 -28.70
N ASP A 212 11.84 -8.31 -27.65
CA ASP A 212 10.46 -8.79 -27.78
C ASP A 212 9.44 -7.64 -27.81
N GLN A 213 9.83 -6.41 -27.45
CA GLN A 213 8.94 -5.24 -27.25
C GLN A 213 7.81 -5.52 -26.27
N MET A 214 8.14 -6.19 -25.14
CA MET A 214 7.16 -6.64 -24.13
C MET A 214 7.61 -6.32 -22.72
N PHE A 215 6.64 -5.96 -21.87
CA PHE A 215 6.78 -5.97 -20.42
C PHE A 215 6.54 -7.37 -19.86
N ILE A 216 7.20 -7.69 -18.75
CA ILE A 216 6.97 -8.89 -17.94
C ILE A 216 6.06 -8.47 -16.79
N ILE A 217 4.85 -9.02 -16.73
CA ILE A 217 3.80 -8.61 -15.80
C ILE A 217 3.46 -9.78 -14.87
N ARG A 218 3.53 -9.54 -13.55
CA ARG A 218 2.98 -10.43 -12.54
C ARG A 218 1.49 -10.15 -12.41
N ASN A 219 0.67 -11.17 -12.64
CA ASN A 219 -0.77 -11.15 -12.39
C ASN A 219 -1.06 -11.68 -10.97
N SER A 220 -2.33 -11.78 -10.61
CA SER A 220 -2.84 -12.28 -9.33
C SER A 220 -3.90 -13.39 -9.50
N TRP A 221 -3.76 -14.22 -10.55
CA TRP A 221 -4.74 -15.26 -10.89
C TRP A 221 -4.14 -16.68 -10.80
N SER A 222 -3.26 -16.90 -9.82
CA SER A 222 -2.49 -18.12 -9.54
C SER A 222 -1.43 -18.45 -10.59
N GLU A 223 -0.52 -19.36 -10.23
CA GLU A 223 0.50 -19.91 -11.12
C GLU A 223 -0.06 -20.76 -12.27
N ARG A 224 -1.36 -21.08 -12.26
CA ARG A 224 -2.01 -21.82 -13.35
C ARG A 224 -2.37 -20.93 -14.53
N TRP A 225 -2.38 -19.62 -14.33
CA TRP A 225 -2.67 -18.64 -15.38
C TRP A 225 -1.38 -18.21 -16.10
N GLY A 226 -1.44 -18.04 -17.42
CA GLY A 226 -0.34 -17.53 -18.24
C GLY A 226 0.93 -18.40 -18.18
N ASP A 227 2.07 -17.77 -17.96
CA ASP A 227 3.36 -18.42 -17.70
C ASP A 227 3.64 -18.41 -16.20
N LYS A 228 3.13 -19.38 -15.47
CA LYS A 228 3.24 -19.46 -13.99
C LYS A 228 2.78 -18.19 -13.27
N GLY A 229 1.66 -17.64 -13.70
CA GLY A 229 1.08 -16.43 -13.15
C GLY A 229 1.58 -15.13 -13.80
N TYR A 230 2.48 -15.21 -14.78
CA TYR A 230 3.01 -14.06 -15.49
C TYR A 230 2.42 -13.93 -16.89
N ALA A 231 2.41 -12.67 -17.35
CA ALA A 231 2.09 -12.29 -18.72
C ALA A 231 3.23 -11.53 -19.37
N TYR A 232 3.28 -11.62 -20.72
CA TYR A 232 4.12 -10.80 -21.58
C TYR A 232 3.20 -9.92 -22.42
N ILE A 233 3.16 -8.62 -22.06
CA ILE A 233 2.23 -7.66 -22.67
C ILE A 233 3.02 -6.68 -23.53
N PRO A 234 2.60 -6.44 -24.79
CA PRO A 234 3.29 -5.51 -25.68
C PRO A 234 3.43 -4.11 -25.07
N TYR A 235 4.55 -3.44 -25.34
CA TYR A 235 4.75 -2.04 -24.95
C TYR A 235 3.60 -1.16 -25.43
N ASP A 236 3.21 -1.31 -26.70
CA ASP A 236 2.12 -0.55 -27.32
C ASP A 236 0.77 -0.72 -26.60
N TYR A 237 0.55 -1.86 -25.93
CA TYR A 237 -0.67 -2.07 -25.14
C TYR A 237 -0.58 -1.35 -23.79
N VAL A 238 0.51 -1.56 -23.06
CA VAL A 238 0.68 -0.98 -21.73
C VAL A 238 0.83 0.54 -21.79
N MET A 239 1.52 1.06 -22.79
CA MET A 239 1.76 2.50 -22.98
C MET A 239 0.62 3.22 -23.71
N ASN A 240 -0.42 2.51 -24.12
CA ASN A 240 -1.56 3.13 -24.80
C ASN A 240 -2.38 3.97 -23.82
N PRO A 241 -2.57 5.29 -24.08
CA PRO A 241 -3.27 6.17 -23.16
C PRO A 241 -4.76 5.84 -22.98
N ASP A 242 -5.37 5.11 -23.95
CA ASP A 242 -6.77 4.68 -23.84
C ASP A 242 -6.92 3.41 -23.00
N TYR A 243 -5.83 2.66 -22.80
CA TYR A 243 -5.85 1.37 -22.09
C TYR A 243 -5.14 1.41 -20.74
N ASN A 244 -4.16 2.29 -20.55
CA ASN A 244 -3.49 2.49 -19.27
C ASN A 244 -4.34 3.37 -18.36
N GLY A 245 -4.43 3.01 -17.09
CA GLY A 245 -5.20 3.77 -16.08
C GLY A 245 -4.56 5.09 -15.66
N HIS A 246 -3.35 5.40 -16.13
CA HIS A 246 -2.55 6.56 -15.70
C HIS A 246 -2.41 6.66 -14.18
N ASP A 247 -2.29 5.50 -13.53
CA ASP A 247 -2.17 5.36 -12.08
C ASP A 247 -1.11 4.30 -11.80
N SER A 248 0.16 4.69 -11.97
CA SER A 248 1.30 3.81 -11.91
C SER A 248 2.26 4.26 -10.82
N TRP A 249 2.67 3.30 -9.98
CA TRP A 249 3.43 3.57 -8.77
C TRP A 249 4.57 2.59 -8.58
N THR A 250 5.65 3.08 -7.99
CA THR A 250 6.74 2.25 -7.50
C THR A 250 7.00 2.54 -6.03
N VAL A 251 7.28 1.49 -5.25
CA VAL A 251 7.73 1.59 -3.86
C VAL A 251 9.24 1.64 -3.85
N LYS A 252 9.84 2.62 -3.16
CA LYS A 252 11.28 2.84 -3.12
C LYS A 252 11.92 2.42 -1.80
N ALA A 253 11.21 2.61 -0.69
CA ALA A 253 11.71 2.30 0.62
C ALA A 253 10.63 1.74 1.53
N VAL A 254 11.02 0.85 2.42
CA VAL A 254 10.19 0.23 3.45
C VAL A 254 10.94 0.33 4.78
N SER A 255 10.23 0.66 5.87
CA SER A 255 10.84 0.71 7.20
C SER A 255 11.41 -0.66 7.61
N GLY A 256 12.53 -0.67 8.31
CA GLY A 256 13.21 -1.91 8.71
C GLY A 256 13.96 -2.63 7.59
N LEU A 257 13.94 -2.09 6.36
CA LEU A 257 14.68 -2.62 5.22
C LEU A 257 15.55 -1.50 4.65
N ASP A 258 16.84 -1.51 4.94
CA ASP A 258 17.81 -0.58 4.35
C ASP A 258 18.34 -1.17 3.04
N PHE A 259 18.11 -0.47 1.93
CA PHE A 259 18.55 -0.87 0.60
C PHE A 259 19.83 -0.13 0.16
N SER A 260 20.39 0.74 1.01
CA SER A 260 21.52 1.63 0.67
C SER A 260 22.89 0.99 0.86
N GLU A 261 23.00 -0.16 1.52
CA GLU A 261 24.29 -0.83 1.72
C GLU A 261 24.47 -1.99 0.74
N GLU A 262 25.46 -1.86 -0.14
CA GLU A 262 26.09 -3.01 -0.78
C GLU A 262 26.69 -3.90 0.32
N VAL A 263 26.37 -5.19 0.30
CA VAL A 263 26.80 -6.21 1.25
C VAL A 263 28.32 -6.16 1.45
N SER A 264 28.75 -5.52 2.52
CA SER A 264 30.01 -5.85 3.17
C SER A 264 29.68 -6.68 4.41
N SER A 265 30.05 -7.96 4.34
CA SER A 265 30.03 -8.85 5.49
C SER A 265 30.91 -8.27 6.59
N ASP A 266 30.36 -7.99 7.74
CA ASP A 266 30.86 -8.34 9.06
C ASP A 266 30.08 -7.64 10.16
N ASP A 267 29.57 -8.49 11.08
CA ASP A 267 29.16 -8.24 12.47
C ASP A 267 28.98 -6.79 12.98
N GLU A 268 27.81 -6.46 13.46
CA GLU A 268 27.49 -6.24 14.87
C GLU A 268 26.12 -5.59 15.08
N SER A 269 25.43 -6.12 16.07
CA SER A 269 24.19 -5.65 16.68
C SER A 269 23.94 -4.13 16.61
N SER A 270 22.98 -3.69 15.81
CA SER A 270 22.40 -2.36 15.95
C SER A 270 21.39 -2.40 17.10
N ASN A 271 21.77 -1.80 18.22
CA ASN A 271 20.87 -1.44 19.31
C ASN A 271 19.75 -0.55 18.76
N PHE A 272 18.55 -1.08 18.71
CA PHE A 272 17.36 -0.24 18.67
C PHE A 272 17.27 0.47 20.03
N ASN A 273 17.38 1.78 20.00
CA ASN A 273 17.11 2.62 21.15
C ASN A 273 15.59 2.61 21.36
N THR A 274 15.12 1.79 22.28
CA THR A 274 13.73 1.74 22.73
C THR A 274 13.46 2.71 23.89
N GLU A 275 14.35 3.64 24.13
CA GLU A 275 14.18 4.72 25.10
C GLU A 275 13.22 5.76 24.49
N GLY A 276 11.97 5.78 24.97
CA GLY A 276 11.02 6.84 24.67
C GLY A 276 9.60 6.43 24.21
N MET A 277 9.25 5.14 24.20
CA MET A 277 7.90 4.72 23.85
C MET A 277 6.92 5.01 24.98
N LEU A 278 5.96 5.90 24.71
CA LEU A 278 4.79 6.13 25.56
C LEU A 278 3.59 5.36 25.03
N VAL A 279 2.86 4.72 25.92
CA VAL A 279 1.58 4.08 25.63
C VAL A 279 0.48 4.79 26.40
N ILE A 280 -0.49 5.34 25.70
CA ILE A 280 -1.67 5.96 26.27
C ILE A 280 -2.77 4.91 26.32
N VAL A 281 -3.27 4.61 27.50
CA VAL A 281 -4.30 3.60 27.72
C VAL A 281 -5.54 4.20 28.35
N GLU A 282 -6.67 3.51 28.22
CA GLU A 282 -7.97 3.95 28.76
C GLU A 282 -8.33 5.38 28.32
N PHE A 283 -7.93 5.79 27.10
CA PHE A 283 -8.21 7.13 26.62
C PHE A 283 -9.63 7.20 26.07
N THR A 284 -10.42 8.08 26.66
CA THR A 284 -11.78 8.43 26.23
C THR A 284 -11.96 9.93 26.23
N ILE A 285 -12.72 10.46 25.27
CA ILE A 285 -13.04 11.89 25.18
C ILE A 285 -14.39 12.09 24.50
N LEU A 286 -15.18 13.07 24.99
CA LEU A 286 -16.43 13.50 24.38
C LEU A 286 -16.17 14.75 23.54
N VAL A 287 -16.44 14.71 22.24
CA VAL A 287 -16.16 15.79 21.29
C VAL A 287 -17.36 16.10 20.39
N GLU A 288 -17.37 17.28 19.76
CA GLU A 288 -18.39 17.65 18.77
C GLU A 288 -18.13 17.01 17.40
N ASP A 289 -16.85 16.92 16.98
CA ASP A 289 -16.44 16.40 15.67
C ASP A 289 -15.25 15.43 15.86
N PRO A 290 -15.48 14.11 15.70
CA PRO A 290 -14.42 13.10 15.84
C PRO A 290 -13.32 13.20 14.79
N ASP A 291 -13.67 13.62 13.56
CA ASP A 291 -12.69 13.71 12.48
C ASP A 291 -11.78 14.93 12.66
N ASP A 292 -12.33 16.06 13.11
CA ASP A 292 -11.53 17.25 13.43
C ASP A 292 -10.60 16.98 14.60
N PHE A 293 -11.11 16.38 15.69
CA PHE A 293 -10.30 15.99 16.83
C PHE A 293 -9.13 15.07 16.43
N ALA A 294 -9.41 14.02 15.67
CA ALA A 294 -8.37 13.07 15.24
C ALA A 294 -7.32 13.73 14.34
N ASN A 295 -7.72 14.61 13.44
CA ASN A 295 -6.79 15.34 12.56
C ASN A 295 -5.88 16.27 13.37
N GLN A 296 -6.39 16.96 14.39
CA GLN A 296 -5.59 17.84 15.24
C GLN A 296 -4.66 17.04 16.18
N LEU A 297 -5.12 15.92 16.71
CA LEU A 297 -4.29 15.00 17.50
C LEU A 297 -3.11 14.47 16.67
N GLU A 298 -3.34 14.20 15.38
CA GLU A 298 -2.29 13.77 14.47
C GLU A 298 -1.17 14.82 14.31
N PHE A 299 -1.51 16.13 14.25
CA PHE A 299 -0.51 17.19 14.21
C PHE A 299 0.33 17.25 15.48
N ILE A 300 -0.29 17.07 16.65
CA ILE A 300 0.45 17.02 17.91
C ILE A 300 1.40 15.82 17.92
N CYS A 301 0.93 14.65 17.53
CA CYS A 301 1.77 13.46 17.46
C CYS A 301 2.96 13.64 16.49
N GLN A 302 2.76 14.31 15.37
CA GLN A 302 3.83 14.63 14.40
C GLN A 302 4.89 15.57 14.97
N ASP A 303 4.49 16.58 15.76
CA ASP A 303 5.42 17.53 16.38
C ASP A 303 6.28 16.88 17.48
N PHE A 304 5.74 15.89 18.16
CA PHE A 304 6.40 15.24 19.29
C PHE A 304 7.08 13.91 18.94
N SER A 305 6.81 13.30 17.81
CA SER A 305 7.45 12.06 17.40
C SER A 305 8.92 12.26 17.00
N ASN A 306 9.78 11.30 17.33
CA ASN A 306 11.20 11.34 17.03
C ASN A 306 11.51 11.28 15.54
N GLN A 307 10.62 10.67 14.76
CA GLN A 307 10.68 10.57 13.29
C GLN A 307 9.26 10.73 12.74
N ASP A 308 9.15 11.13 11.49
CA ASP A 308 7.87 11.12 10.78
C ASP A 308 7.24 9.71 10.91
N ASP A 309 6.02 9.63 11.46
CA ASP A 309 5.24 8.40 11.70
C ASP A 309 5.66 7.50 12.90
N ASP A 310 6.39 7.98 13.89
CA ASP A 310 6.72 7.24 15.12
C ASP A 310 5.59 7.30 16.17
N TYR A 311 4.34 7.34 15.74
CA TYR A 311 3.15 7.28 16.58
C TYR A 311 2.05 6.45 15.94
N PHE A 312 1.16 5.93 16.76
CA PHE A 312 -0.04 5.21 16.34
C PHE A 312 -1.19 5.48 17.30
N PHE A 313 -2.38 5.76 16.77
CA PHE A 313 -3.61 5.69 17.53
C PHE A 313 -4.76 5.12 16.69
N ASP A 314 -5.65 4.40 17.35
CA ASP A 314 -6.89 3.86 16.79
C ASP A 314 -8.03 4.06 17.79
N TYR A 315 -9.20 4.44 17.31
CA TYR A 315 -10.35 4.74 18.15
C TYR A 315 -11.66 4.29 17.52
N ASP A 316 -12.64 3.97 18.37
CA ASP A 316 -14.04 3.90 18.01
C ASP A 316 -14.76 5.16 18.47
N PHE A 317 -15.90 5.45 17.86
CA PHE A 317 -16.77 6.51 18.35
C PHE A 317 -18.21 6.04 18.45
N GLU A 318 -18.94 6.56 19.44
CA GLU A 318 -20.36 6.37 19.61
C GLU A 318 -21.06 7.75 19.66
N GLU A 319 -22.10 7.91 18.83
CA GLU A 319 -22.92 9.12 18.85
C GLU A 319 -23.75 9.19 20.15
N GLN A 320 -23.70 10.34 20.81
CA GLN A 320 -24.42 10.64 22.04
C GLN A 320 -25.63 11.55 21.79
N GLU A 321 -26.52 11.65 22.76
CA GLU A 321 -27.64 12.61 22.70
C GLU A 321 -27.09 14.05 22.57
N GLY A 322 -27.57 14.80 21.57
CA GLY A 322 -27.15 16.19 21.35
C GLY A 322 -26.19 16.37 20.16
N GLY A 323 -25.81 15.29 19.46
CA GLY A 323 -24.97 15.35 18.27
C GLY A 323 -23.47 15.47 18.59
N CYS A 324 -23.07 15.06 19.77
CA CYS A 324 -21.68 14.87 20.15
C CYS A 324 -21.28 13.38 20.10
N PHE A 325 -19.99 13.09 20.21
CA PHE A 325 -19.41 11.76 20.02
C PHE A 325 -18.43 11.42 21.13
N THR A 326 -18.60 10.24 21.74
CA THR A 326 -17.57 9.68 22.63
C THR A 326 -16.57 8.90 21.79
N LEU A 327 -15.31 9.33 21.80
CA LEU A 327 -14.19 8.57 21.23
C LEU A 327 -13.59 7.68 22.33
N THR A 328 -13.32 6.43 21.98
CA THR A 328 -12.62 5.48 22.84
C THR A 328 -11.41 4.96 22.09
N PHE A 329 -10.22 5.32 22.55
CA PHE A 329 -8.97 4.88 21.94
C PHE A 329 -8.65 3.45 22.37
N ARG A 330 -8.46 2.57 21.38
CA ARG A 330 -8.10 1.16 21.58
C ARG A 330 -6.60 0.94 21.70
N GLY A 331 -5.84 1.85 21.16
CA GLY A 331 -4.39 1.87 21.22
C GLY A 331 -3.89 3.26 20.87
N PHE A 332 -2.97 3.79 21.64
CA PHE A 332 -2.29 5.03 21.36
C PHE A 332 -0.84 4.91 21.85
N GLU A 333 0.08 4.95 20.93
CA GLU A 333 1.51 4.79 21.17
C GLU A 333 2.25 5.91 20.44
N ILE A 334 3.28 6.47 21.08
CA ILE A 334 4.16 7.48 20.48
C ILE A 334 5.59 7.27 20.96
N ASN A 335 6.54 7.30 20.03
CA ASN A 335 7.96 7.33 20.34
C ASN A 335 8.44 8.78 20.36
N THR A 336 8.77 9.28 21.54
CA THR A 336 9.18 10.67 21.73
C THR A 336 10.32 10.78 22.73
N ASP A 337 11.23 11.71 22.47
CA ASP A 337 12.30 12.11 23.41
C ASP A 337 11.83 13.18 24.41
N ARG A 338 10.58 13.66 24.27
CA ARG A 338 9.93 14.67 25.12
C ARG A 338 8.63 14.14 25.76
N PRO A 339 8.68 13.01 26.51
CA PRO A 339 7.48 12.32 26.99
C PRO A 339 6.61 13.19 27.92
N ASP A 340 7.21 13.91 28.84
CA ASP A 340 6.47 14.76 29.81
C ASP A 340 5.81 15.95 29.11
N GLU A 341 6.51 16.59 28.15
CA GLU A 341 5.96 17.69 27.35
C GLU A 341 4.81 17.23 26.44
N PHE A 342 4.93 16.03 25.87
CA PHE A 342 3.84 15.44 25.07
C PHE A 342 2.59 15.19 25.91
N VAL A 343 2.74 14.64 27.12
CA VAL A 343 1.61 14.39 28.02
C VAL A 343 0.92 15.69 28.42
N ASP A 344 1.69 16.73 28.73
CA ASP A 344 1.17 18.06 29.10
C ASP A 344 0.41 18.67 27.90
N GLU A 345 0.94 18.56 26.67
CA GLU A 345 0.28 19.08 25.46
C GLU A 345 -0.99 18.28 25.12
N LEU A 346 -0.96 16.94 25.27
CA LEU A 346 -2.13 16.09 25.07
C LEU A 346 -3.24 16.44 26.07
N ASP A 347 -2.89 16.68 27.32
CA ASP A 347 -3.85 17.08 28.35
C ASP A 347 -4.47 18.45 28.05
N ALA A 348 -3.65 19.44 27.66
CA ALA A 348 -4.11 20.76 27.27
C ALA A 348 -5.04 20.71 26.04
N PHE A 349 -4.68 19.91 25.05
CA PHE A 349 -5.48 19.66 23.87
C PHE A 349 -6.83 19.01 24.20
N CYS A 350 -6.83 17.97 25.04
CA CYS A 350 -8.08 17.36 25.50
C CYS A 350 -8.97 18.33 26.28
N GLN A 351 -8.40 19.25 27.08
CA GLN A 351 -9.15 20.28 27.78
C GLN A 351 -9.84 21.26 26.83
N GLU A 352 -9.20 21.58 25.69
CA GLU A 352 -9.77 22.47 24.68
C GLU A 352 -10.94 21.83 23.91
N TYR A 353 -10.80 20.52 23.57
CA TYR A 353 -11.74 19.81 22.71
C TYR A 353 -12.85 19.09 23.46
N ALA A 354 -12.66 18.75 24.72
CA ALA A 354 -13.64 17.96 25.50
C ALA A 354 -14.88 18.78 25.84
N ILE A 355 -16.04 18.26 25.48
CA ILE A 355 -17.33 18.81 25.90
C ILE A 355 -17.48 18.63 27.41
N GLU A 356 -17.77 19.73 28.13
CA GLU A 356 -17.93 19.75 29.58
C GLU A 356 -16.72 19.21 30.37
N GLY A 357 -15.54 19.07 29.74
CA GLY A 357 -14.35 18.51 30.34
C GLY A 357 -14.39 16.99 30.52
N ASP A 358 -15.25 16.30 29.75
CA ASP A 358 -15.38 14.84 29.80
C ASP A 358 -14.31 14.14 28.94
N TYR A 359 -13.15 13.91 29.55
CA TYR A 359 -12.07 13.10 28.99
C TYR A 359 -11.25 12.44 30.11
N GLY A 360 -10.51 11.41 29.74
CA GLY A 360 -9.55 10.77 30.62
C GLY A 360 -8.62 9.82 29.88
N PHE A 361 -7.37 9.77 30.31
CA PHE A 361 -6.39 8.80 29.84
C PHE A 361 -5.39 8.44 30.92
N LYS A 362 -4.66 7.35 30.72
CA LYS A 362 -3.53 6.93 31.56
C LYS A 362 -2.30 6.74 30.68
N VAL A 363 -1.15 7.11 31.25
CA VAL A 363 0.14 6.96 30.58
C VAL A 363 0.87 5.76 31.17
N GLN A 364 1.39 4.90 30.32
CA GLN A 364 2.30 3.81 30.68
C GLN A 364 3.60 4.03 29.90
N GLN A 365 4.71 3.99 30.58
CA GLN A 365 6.02 3.98 29.92
C GLN A 365 6.49 2.53 29.92
N GLU A 366 6.73 1.97 28.74
CA GLU A 366 7.35 0.65 28.65
C GLU A 366 8.83 0.78 29.02
N GLU A 367 9.21 0.28 30.19
CA GLU A 367 10.61 0.00 30.50
C GLU A 367 11.00 -1.26 29.72
N VAL A 368 11.97 -1.13 28.82
CA VAL A 368 12.57 -2.23 28.08
C VAL A 368 13.75 -2.82 28.83
#